data_531039a3ef68917fd5a2d08adae9722a
#
_entry.id   531039a3ef68917fd5a2d08adae9722a
#
_cell.length_a   1.000
_cell.length_b   1.000
_cell.length_c   1.000
_cell.angle_alpha   90.00
_cell.angle_beta   90.00
_cell.angle_gamma   90.00
#
_symmetry.space_group_name_H-M   'P 1'
#
loop_
_entity.id
_entity.type
_entity.pdbx_description
1 polymer ?
#
loop_
_entity_poly.entity_id
_entity_poly.type
_entity_poly.pdbx_seq_one_letter_code
_entity_poly.pdbx_strand_id
1 'polypeptide(L)'
;MVKKWIIMICIVIILVVGCVLETNYINNSFKFLENNLIKFKETVVNTPEEELDSPQFSEYVSKLHNEWHVKLSGLKCLIWHSGVKDVEVGLSRIQTYTSEKDKTETLAEINSLIDYLDHYSEDFTIAIENIL
;
A
#
# COMPACT_ATOMS: atom_id res chain seq x y z
N MET A 1 23.70 -3.95 39.45
CA MET A 1 22.36 -4.50 39.11
C MET A 1 21.44 -3.46 38.49
N VAL A 2 21.21 -2.32 39.11
CA VAL A 2 20.27 -1.29 38.62
C VAL A 2 20.59 -0.80 37.20
N LYS A 3 21.85 -0.58 36.86
CA LYS A 3 22.26 -0.13 35.51
C LYS A 3 21.86 -1.11 34.37
N LYS A 4 21.91 -2.41 34.61
CA LYS A 4 21.52 -3.42 33.62
C LYS A 4 20.00 -3.41 33.37
N TRP A 5 19.20 -3.20 34.42
CA TRP A 5 17.76 -3.10 34.33
C TRP A 5 17.32 -1.82 33.59
N ILE A 6 17.98 -0.69 33.83
CA ILE A 6 17.72 0.55 33.12
C ILE A 6 18.00 0.40 31.63
N ILE A 7 19.12 -0.20 31.25
CA ILE A 7 19.47 -0.44 29.85
C ILE A 7 18.43 -1.34 29.19
N MET A 8 18.01 -2.42 29.86
CA MET A 8 16.99 -3.33 29.33
C MET A 8 15.65 -2.62 29.12
N ILE A 9 15.22 -1.79 30.06
CA ILE A 9 13.99 -1.00 29.94
C ILE A 9 14.10 0.00 28.78
N CYS A 10 15.22 0.70 28.63
CA CYS A 10 15.46 1.60 27.51
C CYS A 10 15.38 0.88 26.16
N ILE A 11 15.96 -0.31 26.03
CA ILE A 11 15.88 -1.12 24.80
C ILE A 11 14.45 -1.50 24.49
N VAL A 12 13.66 -1.92 25.48
CA VAL A 12 12.25 -2.26 25.30
C VAL A 12 11.44 -1.04 24.85
N ILE A 13 11.66 0.12 25.46
CA ILE A 13 10.97 1.36 25.06
C ILE A 13 11.31 1.73 23.61
N ILE A 14 12.57 1.65 23.21
CA ILE A 14 12.99 1.96 21.84
C ILE A 14 12.33 0.99 20.84
N LEU A 15 12.26 -0.29 21.17
CA LEU A 15 11.59 -1.28 20.32
C LEU A 15 10.09 -1.00 20.18
N VAL A 16 9.41 -0.69 21.28
CA VAL A 16 7.97 -0.37 21.26
C VAL A 16 7.70 0.90 20.44
N VAL A 17 8.48 1.95 20.67
CA VAL A 17 8.35 3.20 19.90
C VAL A 17 8.63 2.95 18.42
N GLY A 18 9.66 2.17 18.11
CA GLY A 18 9.97 1.79 16.74
C GLY A 18 8.80 1.06 16.05
N CYS A 19 8.20 0.08 16.72
CA CYS A 19 7.03 -0.65 16.20
C CYS A 19 5.82 0.26 15.96
N VAL A 20 5.55 1.20 16.87
CA VAL A 20 4.42 2.14 16.72
C VAL A 20 4.63 3.08 15.54
N LEU A 21 5.83 3.64 15.40
CA LEU A 21 6.16 4.54 14.28
C LEU A 21 6.06 3.82 12.94
N GLU A 22 6.54 2.58 12.89
CA GLU A 22 6.46 1.73 11.71
C GLU A 22 5.03 1.43 11.31
N THR A 23 4.19 1.01 12.25
CA THR A 23 2.78 0.73 12.00
C THR A 23 2.05 1.95 11.47
N ASN A 24 2.29 3.13 12.05
CA ASN A 24 1.72 4.38 11.55
C ASN A 24 2.18 4.70 10.13
N TYR A 25 3.43 4.46 9.82
CA TYR A 25 3.97 4.67 8.47
C TYR A 25 3.33 3.72 7.45
N ILE A 26 3.16 2.45 7.80
CA ILE A 26 2.48 1.44 6.96
C ILE A 26 1.03 1.86 6.70
N ASN A 27 0.28 2.15 7.74
CA ASN A 27 -1.13 2.53 7.63
C ASN A 27 -1.30 3.79 6.78
N ASN A 28 -0.45 4.79 6.97
CA ASN A 28 -0.48 6.01 6.17
C ASN A 28 -0.14 5.74 4.69
N SER A 29 0.80 4.84 4.43
CA SER A 29 1.19 4.45 3.07
C SER A 29 0.07 3.69 2.35
N PHE A 30 -0.61 2.78 3.05
CA PHE A 30 -1.75 2.05 2.50
C PHE A 30 -2.95 2.97 2.24
N LYS A 31 -3.28 3.87 3.17
CA LYS A 31 -4.34 4.85 2.97
C LYS A 31 -4.04 5.82 1.82
N PHE A 32 -2.78 6.22 1.68
CA PHE A 32 -2.35 7.04 0.55
C PHE A 32 -2.60 6.32 -0.78
N LEU A 33 -2.20 5.05 -0.89
CA LEU A 33 -2.43 4.27 -2.10
C LEU A 33 -3.92 4.04 -2.35
N GLU A 34 -4.68 3.66 -1.34
CA GLU A 34 -6.13 3.46 -1.42
C GLU A 34 -6.85 4.71 -1.95
N ASN A 35 -6.56 5.88 -1.37
CA ASN A 35 -7.16 7.15 -1.80
C ASN A 35 -6.82 7.49 -3.26
N ASN A 36 -5.60 7.22 -3.68
CA ASN A 36 -5.20 7.42 -5.08
C ASN A 36 -5.87 6.43 -6.03
N LEU A 37 -6.05 5.18 -5.62
CA LEU A 37 -6.79 4.18 -6.40
C LEU A 37 -8.27 4.52 -6.53
N ILE A 38 -8.90 5.05 -5.47
CA ILE A 38 -10.29 5.51 -5.52
C ILE A 38 -10.44 6.64 -6.54
N LYS A 39 -9.56 7.64 -6.52
CA LYS A 39 -9.54 8.73 -7.50
C LYS A 39 -9.30 8.23 -8.92
N PHE A 40 -8.38 7.29 -9.07
CA PHE A 40 -8.09 6.68 -10.37
C PHE A 40 -9.28 5.88 -10.89
N LYS A 41 -9.97 5.14 -10.03
CA LYS A 41 -11.22 4.44 -10.36
C LYS A 41 -12.28 5.40 -10.91
N GLU A 42 -12.53 6.52 -10.24
CA GLU A 42 -13.46 7.54 -10.72
C GLU A 42 -13.08 8.07 -12.10
N THR A 43 -11.80 8.29 -12.32
CA THR A 43 -11.28 8.72 -13.62
C THR A 43 -11.50 7.66 -14.69
N VAL A 44 -11.23 6.40 -14.40
CA VAL A 44 -11.45 5.26 -15.33
C VAL A 44 -12.93 5.11 -15.66
N VAL A 45 -13.82 5.20 -14.67
CA VAL A 45 -15.28 5.11 -14.89
C VAL A 45 -15.75 6.17 -15.86
N ASN A 46 -15.25 7.39 -15.75
CA ASN A 46 -15.64 8.54 -16.57
C ASN A 46 -14.92 8.61 -17.93
N THR A 47 -13.98 7.75 -18.19
CA THR A 47 -13.18 7.74 -19.42
C THR A 47 -13.68 6.67 -20.39
N PRO A 48 -13.85 6.98 -21.70
CA PRO A 48 -14.15 5.98 -22.71
C PRO A 48 -13.07 4.90 -22.77
N GLU A 49 -13.47 3.67 -23.02
CA GLU A 49 -12.55 2.52 -23.08
C GLU A 49 -11.43 2.72 -24.12
N GLU A 50 -11.74 3.37 -25.21
CA GLU A 50 -10.81 3.65 -26.32
C GLU A 50 -9.67 4.59 -25.92
N GLU A 51 -9.84 5.38 -24.86
CA GLU A 51 -8.88 6.37 -24.38
C GLU A 51 -8.02 5.88 -23.20
N LEU A 52 -8.24 4.65 -22.73
CA LEU A 52 -7.53 4.09 -21.55
C LEU A 52 -6.04 3.87 -21.79
N ASP A 53 -5.61 3.70 -23.03
CA ASP A 53 -4.19 3.56 -23.38
C ASP A 53 -3.48 4.91 -23.62
N SER A 54 -4.15 6.02 -23.31
CA SER A 54 -3.56 7.34 -23.46
C SER A 54 -2.28 7.49 -22.61
N PRO A 55 -1.30 8.28 -23.07
CA PRO A 55 -0.07 8.53 -22.32
C PRO A 55 -0.34 9.05 -20.90
N GLN A 56 -1.41 9.79 -20.69
CA GLN A 56 -1.81 10.35 -19.41
C GLN A 56 -2.16 9.26 -18.39
N PHE A 57 -2.89 8.22 -18.80
CA PHE A 57 -3.20 7.09 -17.93
C PHE A 57 -1.97 6.26 -17.61
N SER A 58 -1.14 5.96 -18.61
CA SER A 58 0.10 5.23 -18.43
C SER A 58 1.05 5.95 -17.47
N GLU A 59 1.17 7.26 -17.59
CA GLU A 59 1.98 8.08 -16.69
C GLU A 59 1.43 8.07 -15.26
N TYR A 60 0.11 8.17 -15.10
CA TYR A 60 -0.52 8.15 -13.78
C TYR A 60 -0.26 6.82 -13.05
N VAL A 61 -0.46 5.69 -13.71
CA VAL A 61 -0.24 4.36 -13.12
C VAL A 61 1.24 4.15 -12.81
N SER A 62 2.13 4.57 -13.72
CA SER A 62 3.59 4.49 -13.50
C SER A 62 4.02 5.34 -12.32
N LYS A 63 3.49 6.54 -12.18
CA LYS A 63 3.75 7.42 -11.03
C LYS A 63 3.29 6.79 -9.73
N LEU A 64 2.07 6.25 -9.69
CA LEU A 64 1.53 5.56 -8.52
C LEU A 64 2.38 4.35 -8.12
N HIS A 65 2.82 3.56 -9.10
CA HIS A 65 3.71 2.42 -8.88
C HIS A 65 5.08 2.85 -8.32
N ASN A 66 5.67 3.90 -8.87
CA ASN A 66 6.94 4.43 -8.40
C ASN A 66 6.84 5.03 -7.00
N GLU A 67 5.80 5.78 -6.70
CA GLU A 67 5.57 6.33 -5.36
C GLU A 67 5.38 5.22 -4.32
N TRP A 68 4.66 4.16 -4.67
CA TRP A 68 4.53 2.98 -3.85
C TRP A 68 5.87 2.29 -3.61
N HIS A 69 6.64 2.08 -4.68
CA HIS A 69 7.95 1.44 -4.60
C HIS A 69 8.94 2.22 -3.70
N VAL A 70 8.92 3.54 -3.78
CA VAL A 70 9.73 4.41 -2.89
C VAL A 70 9.29 4.28 -1.44
N LYS A 71 8.00 4.29 -1.15
CA LYS A 71 7.47 4.11 0.21
C LYS A 71 7.83 2.74 0.78
N LEU A 72 7.79 1.69 -0.03
CA LEU A 72 8.15 0.34 0.36
C LEU A 72 9.63 0.14 0.61
N SER A 73 10.50 0.87 -0.08
CA SER A 73 11.96 0.73 0.14
C SER A 73 12.37 1.03 1.57
N GLY A 74 11.60 1.89 2.26
CA GLY A 74 11.75 2.14 3.70
C GLY A 74 11.20 1.04 4.61
N LEU A 75 10.35 0.17 4.09
CA LEU A 75 9.64 -0.88 4.84
C LEU A 75 10.23 -2.27 4.68
N LYS A 76 11.22 -2.45 3.80
CA LYS A 76 11.80 -3.76 3.43
C LYS A 76 12.37 -4.57 4.59
N CYS A 77 12.64 -3.96 5.74
CA CYS A 77 13.19 -4.65 6.90
C CYS A 77 12.15 -5.34 7.80
N LEU A 78 10.87 -5.00 7.68
CA LEU A 78 9.93 -5.21 8.78
C LEU A 78 8.57 -5.78 8.38
N ILE A 79 8.19 -5.74 7.09
CA ILE A 79 6.92 -6.29 6.63
C ILE A 79 7.11 -7.62 5.91
N TRP A 80 6.15 -8.51 6.11
CA TRP A 80 5.98 -9.70 5.31
C TRP A 80 5.99 -9.35 3.82
N HIS A 81 7.03 -9.75 3.14
CA HIS A 81 7.25 -9.47 1.71
C HIS A 81 6.08 -9.86 0.79
N SER A 82 5.21 -10.79 1.23
CA SER A 82 4.07 -11.25 0.44
C SER A 82 3.04 -10.16 0.18
N GLY A 83 2.60 -9.43 1.22
CA GLY A 83 1.57 -8.41 1.07
C GLY A 83 1.98 -7.24 0.18
N VAL A 84 3.24 -6.84 0.27
CA VAL A 84 3.85 -5.82 -0.56
C VAL A 84 3.93 -6.28 -2.03
N LYS A 85 4.32 -7.53 -2.25
CA LYS A 85 4.41 -8.12 -3.57
C LYS A 85 3.04 -8.20 -4.25
N ASP A 86 2.01 -8.53 -3.51
CA ASP A 86 0.64 -8.59 -4.04
C ASP A 86 0.14 -7.22 -4.52
N VAL A 87 0.48 -6.15 -3.81
CA VAL A 87 0.21 -4.78 -4.26
C VAL A 87 0.98 -4.43 -5.53
N GLU A 88 2.25 -4.77 -5.62
CA GLU A 88 3.06 -4.53 -6.83
C GLU A 88 2.51 -5.30 -8.04
N VAL A 89 2.09 -6.54 -7.85
CA VAL A 89 1.45 -7.35 -8.89
C VAL A 89 0.12 -6.72 -9.33
N GLY A 90 -0.71 -6.27 -8.39
CA GLY A 90 -1.97 -5.57 -8.69
C GLY A 90 -1.76 -4.30 -9.52
N LEU A 91 -0.81 -3.45 -9.14
CA LEU A 91 -0.47 -2.24 -9.90
C LEU A 91 0.06 -2.56 -11.30
N SER A 92 0.85 -3.62 -11.46
CA SER A 92 1.35 -4.07 -12.76
C SER A 92 0.22 -4.58 -13.65
N ARG A 93 -0.77 -5.28 -13.09
CA ARG A 93 -1.96 -5.73 -13.82
C ARG A 93 -2.81 -4.55 -14.28
N ILE A 94 -3.05 -3.56 -13.43
CA ILE A 94 -3.74 -2.32 -13.79
C ILE A 94 -3.06 -1.66 -14.99
N GLN A 95 -1.73 -1.57 -14.98
CA GLN A 95 -0.97 -1.01 -16.08
C GLN A 95 -1.16 -1.81 -17.38
N THR A 96 -1.16 -3.13 -17.31
CA THR A 96 -1.41 -4.01 -18.46
C THR A 96 -2.81 -3.83 -19.01
N TYR A 97 -3.84 -3.91 -18.17
CA TYR A 97 -5.23 -3.80 -18.60
C TYR A 97 -5.59 -2.42 -19.18
N THR A 98 -5.03 -1.34 -18.63
CA THR A 98 -5.19 -0.01 -19.22
C THR A 98 -4.55 0.09 -20.61
N SER A 99 -3.38 -0.50 -20.79
CA SER A 99 -2.69 -0.53 -22.09
C SER A 99 -3.43 -1.37 -23.15
N GLU A 100 -4.14 -2.41 -22.71
CA GLU A 100 -4.98 -3.26 -23.55
C GLU A 100 -6.40 -2.70 -23.76
N LYS A 101 -6.71 -1.55 -23.16
CA LYS A 101 -8.05 -0.90 -23.18
C LYS A 101 -9.15 -1.77 -22.57
N ASP A 102 -8.79 -2.66 -21.68
CA ASP A 102 -9.76 -3.48 -20.94
C ASP A 102 -10.27 -2.76 -19.70
N LYS A 103 -11.33 -1.99 -19.88
CA LYS A 103 -11.95 -1.20 -18.81
C LYS A 103 -12.53 -2.09 -17.71
N THR A 104 -13.11 -3.22 -18.07
CA THR A 104 -13.74 -4.15 -17.11
C THR A 104 -12.71 -4.76 -16.19
N GLU A 105 -11.63 -5.30 -16.73
CA GLU A 105 -10.53 -5.89 -15.95
C GLU A 105 -9.77 -4.81 -15.16
N THR A 106 -9.58 -3.63 -15.74
CA THR A 106 -8.99 -2.49 -15.02
C THR A 106 -9.78 -2.14 -13.77
N LEU A 107 -11.09 -2.00 -13.87
CA LEU A 107 -11.95 -1.69 -12.71
C LEU A 107 -12.01 -2.83 -11.71
N ALA A 108 -12.05 -4.07 -12.18
CA ALA A 108 -12.03 -5.25 -11.30
C ALA A 108 -10.74 -5.31 -10.48
N GLU A 109 -9.59 -5.10 -11.10
CA GLU A 109 -8.29 -5.10 -10.40
C GLU A 109 -8.15 -3.93 -9.42
N ILE A 110 -8.61 -2.73 -9.81
CA ILE A 110 -8.63 -1.57 -8.90
C ILE A 110 -9.48 -1.87 -7.66
N ASN A 111 -10.68 -2.40 -7.83
CA ASN A 111 -11.55 -2.77 -6.70
C ASN A 111 -10.91 -3.84 -5.82
N SER A 112 -10.35 -4.88 -6.42
CA SER A 112 -9.65 -5.95 -5.69
C SER A 112 -8.49 -5.41 -4.86
N LEU A 113 -7.73 -4.48 -5.41
CA LEU A 113 -6.59 -3.88 -4.72
C LEU A 113 -7.03 -2.93 -3.59
N ILE A 114 -8.11 -2.16 -3.79
CA ILE A 114 -8.72 -1.32 -2.74
C ILE A 114 -9.19 -2.20 -1.57
N ASP A 115 -9.94 -3.26 -1.85
CA ASP A 115 -10.43 -4.18 -0.83
C ASP A 115 -9.27 -4.85 -0.07
N TYR A 116 -8.22 -5.24 -0.77
CA TYR A 116 -7.03 -5.80 -0.17
C TYR A 116 -6.34 -4.83 0.80
N LEU A 117 -6.17 -3.57 0.40
CA LEU A 117 -5.54 -2.54 1.23
C LEU A 117 -6.37 -2.21 2.47
N ASP A 118 -7.68 -2.17 2.34
CA ASP A 118 -8.62 -1.91 3.45
C ASP A 118 -8.54 -3.04 4.50
N HIS A 119 -8.66 -4.29 4.08
CA HIS A 119 -8.55 -5.45 4.98
C HIS A 119 -7.18 -5.55 5.64
N TYR A 120 -6.11 -5.27 4.92
CA TYR A 120 -4.76 -5.33 5.48
C TYR A 120 -4.52 -4.27 6.56
N SER A 121 -5.10 -3.07 6.38
CA SER A 121 -5.07 -2.00 7.38
C SER A 121 -5.84 -2.38 8.65
N GLU A 122 -6.99 -3.04 8.52
CA GLU A 122 -7.79 -3.53 9.66
C GLU A 122 -7.08 -4.63 10.43
N ASP A 123 -6.49 -5.61 9.75
CA ASP A 123 -5.76 -6.72 10.37
C ASP A 123 -4.56 -6.23 11.20
N PHE A 124 -3.87 -5.21 10.74
CA PHE A 124 -2.77 -4.59 11.47
C PHE A 124 -3.23 -3.88 12.75
N THR A 125 -4.36 -3.20 12.68
CA THR A 125 -4.93 -2.49 13.84
C THR A 125 -5.37 -3.47 14.92
N ILE A 126 -6.04 -4.55 14.54
CA ILE A 126 -6.49 -5.61 15.47
C ILE A 126 -5.29 -6.32 16.12
N ALA A 127 -4.22 -6.58 15.37
CA ALA A 127 -3.03 -7.25 15.90
C ALA A 127 -2.36 -6.40 17.01
N ILE A 128 -2.37 -5.09 16.90
CA ILE A 128 -1.80 -4.18 17.92
C ILE A 128 -2.71 -4.07 19.13
N GLU A 129 -4.01 -3.96 18.94
CA GLU A 129 -4.98 -3.92 20.05
C GLU A 129 -4.95 -5.20 20.90
N ASN A 130 -4.61 -6.35 20.31
CA ASN A 130 -4.46 -7.61 21.03
C ASN A 130 -3.10 -7.79 21.73
N ILE A 131 -2.12 -6.96 21.44
CA ILE A 131 -0.78 -7.01 22.07
C ILE A 131 -0.65 -5.98 23.20
N LEU A 132 -1.45 -4.93 23.17
CA LEU A 132 -1.49 -3.87 24.17
C LEU A 132 -2.66 -4.08 25.12
#